data_cc0c7872e257e17b4b227feef14589e5
#
_entry.id   cc0c7872e257e17b4b227feef14589e5
#
_cell.length_a   1.000
_cell.length_b   1.000
_cell.length_c   1.000
_cell.angle_alpha   90.00
_cell.angle_beta   90.00
_cell.angle_gamma   90.00
#
_symmetry.space_group_name_H-M   'P 1'
#
loop_
_entity.id
_entity.type
_entity.pdbx_description
1 polymer ?
#
loop_
_entity_poly.entity_id
_entity_poly.type
_entity_poly.pdbx_seq_one_letter_code
_entity_poly.pdbx_strand_id
1 'polypeptide(L)'
;MADFVAAVREQVGMDVPLSADHFGHIGVNSCIRLGKALEKYNMAWLEDMIPWQYTDLWKKITDAVDIPTLTGEDIYLKEGFIELAKNHAVDILHPDLATSGGILETKKIGDAIQEYGVAMAMHFAGTPISCMANVHCAAATENFLVLENHSVDVPWWDSLVEGIEKPIINGGFITVPQKPGLGVTLNDEAVKQHLREPGFFEPTPEWDKERSHDRLWS
;
A
#
# COMPACT_ATOMS: atom_id res chain seq x y z
N MET A 1 13.70 13.69 12.66
CA MET A 1 13.41 13.16 11.31
C MET A 1 14.53 13.47 10.32
N ALA A 2 14.89 14.73 10.04
CA ALA A 2 15.94 15.04 9.07
C ALA A 2 17.29 14.37 9.37
N ASP A 3 17.71 14.34 10.63
CA ASP A 3 18.96 13.67 11.03
C ASP A 3 18.88 12.15 10.86
N PHE A 4 17.69 11.56 11.07
CA PHE A 4 17.46 10.14 10.82
C PHE A 4 17.58 9.82 9.32
N VAL A 5 16.92 10.60 8.47
CA VAL A 5 17.03 10.45 7.02
C VAL A 5 18.47 10.64 6.53
N ALA A 6 19.20 11.61 7.10
CA ALA A 6 20.61 11.82 6.81
C ALA A 6 21.44 10.56 7.11
N ALA A 7 21.25 9.97 8.28
CA ALA A 7 21.95 8.75 8.69
C ALA A 7 21.62 7.55 7.78
N VAL A 8 20.37 7.40 7.37
CA VAL A 8 19.96 6.37 6.40
C VAL A 8 20.67 6.60 5.05
N ARG A 9 20.69 7.85 4.55
CA ARG A 9 21.39 8.20 3.30
C ARG A 9 22.88 7.90 3.31
N GLU A 10 23.54 8.12 4.45
CA GLU A 10 24.96 7.75 4.63
C GLU A 10 25.18 6.25 4.41
N GLN A 11 24.22 5.40 4.73
CA GLN A 11 24.33 3.95 4.60
C GLN A 11 23.94 3.45 3.20
N VAL A 12 22.83 3.98 2.61
CA VAL A 12 22.28 3.45 1.37
C VAL A 12 22.69 4.23 0.12
N GLY A 13 23.28 5.42 0.28
CA GLY A 13 23.61 6.31 -0.83
C GLY A 13 22.41 7.10 -1.36
N MET A 14 22.61 7.84 -2.44
CA MET A 14 21.59 8.73 -3.02
C MET A 14 20.73 8.06 -4.10
N ASP A 15 21.16 6.92 -4.64
CA ASP A 15 20.52 6.24 -5.78
C ASP A 15 19.40 5.29 -5.34
N VAL A 16 19.38 4.85 -4.08
CA VAL A 16 18.31 4.02 -3.54
C VAL A 16 17.07 4.88 -3.32
N PRO A 17 15.90 4.55 -3.91
CA PRO A 17 14.65 5.24 -3.59
C PRO A 17 14.37 5.16 -2.08
N LEU A 18 14.17 6.30 -1.45
CA LEU A 18 13.90 6.40 -0.02
C LEU A 18 12.64 7.24 0.19
N SER A 19 11.63 6.68 0.80
CA SER A 19 10.42 7.37 1.20
C SER A 19 10.36 7.56 2.71
N ALA A 20 9.48 8.41 3.16
CA ALA A 20 9.18 8.60 4.58
C ALA A 20 7.67 8.64 4.77
N ASP A 21 7.21 7.80 5.68
CA ASP A 21 5.81 7.55 5.96
C ASP A 21 5.44 7.98 7.38
N HIS A 22 4.15 8.26 7.58
CA HIS A 22 3.53 8.58 8.86
C HIS A 22 4.25 9.67 9.66
N PHE A 23 4.29 10.87 9.11
CA PHE A 23 4.84 12.01 9.83
C PHE A 23 4.09 12.35 11.12
N GLY A 24 3.00 11.66 11.36
CA GLY A 24 2.13 11.92 12.48
C GLY A 24 1.50 13.31 12.36
N HIS A 25 0.51 13.60 13.11
CA HIS A 25 -0.37 14.76 13.06
C HIS A 25 0.33 16.09 13.41
N ILE A 26 1.35 16.49 12.65
CA ILE A 26 2.18 17.67 12.94
C ILE A 26 1.67 18.98 12.33
N GLY A 27 0.57 18.95 11.62
CA GLY A 27 -0.03 20.12 10.99
C GLY A 27 0.74 20.63 9.75
N VAL A 28 0.01 21.26 8.84
CA VAL A 28 0.45 21.65 7.49
C VAL A 28 1.78 22.41 7.45
N ASN A 29 1.93 23.46 8.26
CA ASN A 29 3.17 24.26 8.25
C ASN A 29 4.39 23.45 8.71
N SER A 30 4.20 22.49 9.60
CA SER A 30 5.29 21.62 10.05
C SER A 30 5.63 20.57 9.00
N CYS A 31 4.63 20.05 8.28
CA CYS A 31 4.83 19.17 7.12
C CYS A 31 5.65 19.88 6.04
N ILE A 32 5.29 21.11 5.68
CA ILE A 32 6.03 21.91 4.69
C ILE A 32 7.48 22.15 5.15
N ARG A 33 7.70 22.58 6.40
CA ARG A 33 9.07 22.75 6.92
C ARG A 33 9.89 21.47 6.89
N LEU A 34 9.27 20.35 7.24
CA LEU A 34 9.92 19.04 7.19
C LEU A 34 10.25 18.64 5.76
N GLY A 35 9.28 18.74 4.84
CA GLY A 35 9.48 18.46 3.42
C GLY A 35 10.66 19.26 2.85
N LYS A 36 10.67 20.58 3.06
CA LYS A 36 11.78 21.45 2.66
C LYS A 36 13.14 21.03 3.25
N ALA A 37 13.17 20.56 4.49
CA ALA A 37 14.40 20.08 5.12
C ALA A 37 14.89 18.73 4.54
N LEU A 38 13.96 17.96 3.92
CA LEU A 38 14.25 16.65 3.34
C LEU A 38 14.59 16.69 1.84
N GLU A 39 14.30 17.77 1.11
CA GLU A 39 14.56 17.89 -0.34
C GLU A 39 15.99 17.55 -0.74
N LYS A 40 16.97 17.94 0.05
CA LYS A 40 18.39 17.64 -0.20
C LYS A 40 18.77 16.16 -0.13
N TYR A 41 17.86 15.30 0.34
CA TYR A 41 18.11 13.87 0.50
C TYR A 41 17.54 13.00 -0.62
N ASN A 42 17.06 13.58 -1.73
CA ASN A 42 16.53 12.87 -2.90
C ASN A 42 15.47 11.82 -2.50
N MET A 43 14.44 12.26 -1.77
CA MET A 43 13.36 11.40 -1.33
C MET A 43 12.47 10.99 -2.52
N ALA A 44 12.02 9.74 -2.53
CA ALA A 44 11.07 9.25 -3.54
C ALA A 44 9.68 9.86 -3.34
N TRP A 45 9.19 9.88 -2.11
CA TRP A 45 7.95 10.57 -1.72
C TRP A 45 7.87 10.80 -0.21
N LEU A 46 6.91 11.63 0.17
CA LEU A 46 6.45 11.85 1.54
C LEU A 46 5.02 11.33 1.65
N GLU A 47 4.81 10.38 2.56
CA GLU A 47 3.58 9.63 2.69
C GLU A 47 2.78 10.07 3.92
N ASP A 48 1.46 10.10 3.78
CA ASP A 48 0.48 10.32 4.84
C ASP A 48 0.82 11.45 5.84
N MET A 49 1.27 12.58 5.29
CA MET A 49 1.68 13.74 6.08
C MET A 49 0.55 14.33 6.92
N ILE A 50 -0.69 14.25 6.44
CA ILE A 50 -1.93 14.66 7.11
C ILE A 50 -3.06 13.69 6.71
N PRO A 51 -4.19 13.66 7.43
CA PRO A 51 -5.34 12.84 7.03
C PRO A 51 -5.83 13.19 5.61
N TRP A 52 -6.12 12.17 4.82
CA TRP A 52 -6.46 12.29 3.41
C TRP A 52 -7.68 13.17 3.11
N GLN A 53 -8.62 13.28 4.06
CA GLN A 53 -9.86 14.05 3.90
C GLN A 53 -9.63 15.57 3.70
N TYR A 54 -8.45 16.06 4.01
CA TYR A 54 -8.13 17.47 3.91
C TYR A 54 -7.48 17.84 2.57
N THR A 55 -8.19 17.61 1.46
CA THR A 55 -7.70 17.83 0.08
C THR A 55 -7.03 19.20 -0.13
N ASP A 56 -7.66 20.28 0.32
CA ASP A 56 -7.09 21.62 0.19
C ASP A 56 -5.79 21.81 0.98
N LEU A 57 -5.66 21.13 2.10
CA LEU A 57 -4.44 21.17 2.92
C LEU A 57 -3.33 20.31 2.33
N TRP A 58 -3.68 19.16 1.76
CA TRP A 58 -2.77 18.36 0.97
C TRP A 58 -2.19 19.17 -0.18
N LYS A 59 -3.05 19.82 -0.97
CA LYS A 59 -2.60 20.67 -2.07
C LYS A 59 -1.60 21.74 -1.63
N LYS A 60 -1.82 22.37 -0.48
CA LYS A 60 -0.87 23.36 0.06
C LYS A 60 0.50 22.75 0.38
N ILE A 61 0.53 21.50 0.85
CA ILE A 61 1.79 20.80 1.13
C ILE A 61 2.48 20.47 -0.19
N THR A 62 1.77 19.83 -1.10
CA THR A 62 2.26 19.41 -2.42
C THR A 62 2.80 20.60 -3.23
N ASP A 63 2.06 21.71 -3.30
CA ASP A 63 2.50 22.93 -4.00
C ASP A 63 3.74 23.60 -3.34
N ALA A 64 4.04 23.28 -2.08
CA ALA A 64 5.11 23.92 -1.33
C ALA A 64 6.41 23.11 -1.25
N VAL A 65 6.41 21.83 -1.58
CA VAL A 65 7.59 20.95 -1.50
C VAL A 65 7.94 20.39 -2.88
N ASP A 66 9.23 20.14 -3.13
CA ASP A 66 9.69 19.57 -4.41
C ASP A 66 9.75 18.02 -4.35
N ILE A 67 9.51 17.42 -3.18
CA ILE A 67 9.43 15.97 -3.01
C ILE A 67 8.01 15.53 -3.35
N PRO A 68 7.81 14.48 -4.17
CA PRO A 68 6.49 13.95 -4.43
C PRO A 68 5.73 13.60 -3.15
N THR A 69 4.44 13.85 -3.12
CA THR A 69 3.55 13.51 -2.00
C THR A 69 2.67 12.33 -2.34
N LEU A 70 2.35 11.51 -1.33
CA LEU A 70 1.59 10.29 -1.50
C LEU A 70 0.62 10.10 -0.33
N THR A 71 -0.59 9.58 -0.61
CA THR A 71 -1.59 9.14 0.38
C THR A 71 -2.58 8.17 -0.25
N GLY A 72 -3.29 7.39 0.56
CA GLY A 72 -4.40 6.60 0.05
C GLY A 72 -4.70 5.26 0.71
N GLU A 73 -3.87 4.74 1.60
CA GLU A 73 -4.05 3.41 2.20
C GLU A 73 -5.36 3.27 3.00
N ASP A 74 -5.83 4.37 3.59
CA ASP A 74 -7.04 4.45 4.41
C ASP A 74 -8.28 4.87 3.61
N ILE A 75 -8.20 5.01 2.28
CA ILE A 75 -9.32 5.49 1.46
C ILE A 75 -10.15 4.31 0.94
N TYR A 76 -11.45 4.39 1.17
CA TYR A 76 -12.44 3.44 0.65
C TYR A 76 -13.07 3.99 -0.62
N LEU A 77 -13.22 3.14 -1.65
CA LEU A 77 -13.87 3.43 -2.91
C LEU A 77 -13.23 4.58 -3.69
N LYS A 78 -13.50 4.64 -4.97
CA LYS A 78 -12.83 5.55 -5.92
C LYS A 78 -13.11 7.04 -5.70
N GLU A 79 -14.22 7.38 -5.06
CA GLU A 79 -14.68 8.77 -4.93
C GLU A 79 -13.67 9.64 -4.17
N GLY A 80 -13.08 9.11 -3.08
CA GLY A 80 -12.05 9.84 -2.32
C GLY A 80 -10.76 10.04 -3.12
N PHE A 81 -10.36 9.05 -3.90
CA PHE A 81 -9.18 9.13 -4.78
C PHE A 81 -9.38 10.14 -5.91
N ILE A 82 -10.57 10.16 -6.53
CA ILE A 82 -10.89 11.10 -7.60
C ILE A 82 -10.82 12.56 -7.08
N GLU A 83 -11.29 12.81 -5.86
CA GLU A 83 -11.24 14.16 -5.29
C GLU A 83 -9.80 14.66 -5.11
N LEU A 84 -8.91 13.81 -4.63
CA LEU A 84 -7.48 14.13 -4.51
C LEU A 84 -6.82 14.32 -5.88
N ALA A 85 -7.06 13.40 -6.82
CA ALA A 85 -6.48 13.44 -8.17
C ALA A 85 -6.93 14.68 -8.96
N LYS A 86 -8.24 14.96 -8.97
CA LYS A 86 -8.83 16.10 -9.67
C LYS A 86 -8.26 17.44 -9.22
N ASN A 87 -7.94 17.56 -7.96
CA ASN A 87 -7.37 18.78 -7.37
C ASN A 87 -5.83 18.81 -7.43
N HIS A 88 -5.18 17.75 -7.94
CA HIS A 88 -3.73 17.56 -7.84
C HIS A 88 -3.24 17.81 -6.41
N ALA A 89 -3.95 17.23 -5.45
CA ALA A 89 -3.67 17.42 -4.04
C ALA A 89 -2.48 16.61 -3.58
N VAL A 90 -2.17 15.52 -4.30
CA VAL A 90 -0.97 14.68 -4.14
C VAL A 90 -0.44 14.27 -5.52
N ASP A 91 0.82 13.88 -5.59
CA ASP A 91 1.46 13.44 -6.83
C ASP A 91 1.21 11.97 -7.14
N ILE A 92 1.06 11.15 -6.10
CA ILE A 92 0.89 9.70 -6.20
C ILE A 92 -0.27 9.28 -5.29
N LEU A 93 -1.11 8.37 -5.75
CA LEU A 93 -2.17 7.78 -4.95
C LEU A 93 -1.84 6.32 -4.61
N HIS A 94 -2.16 5.91 -3.37
CA HIS A 94 -1.65 4.72 -2.72
C HIS A 94 -2.76 3.80 -2.18
N PRO A 95 -3.66 3.29 -3.03
CA PRO A 95 -4.74 2.43 -2.57
C PRO A 95 -4.22 1.09 -2.04
N ASP A 96 -4.73 0.64 -0.90
CA ASP A 96 -4.65 -0.75 -0.47
C ASP A 96 -5.84 -1.52 -1.04
N LEU A 97 -5.57 -2.62 -1.75
CA LEU A 97 -6.61 -3.40 -2.42
C LEU A 97 -7.62 -4.00 -1.42
N ALA A 98 -7.16 -4.42 -0.23
CA ALA A 98 -8.03 -4.99 0.79
C ALA A 98 -8.93 -3.92 1.44
N THR A 99 -8.48 -2.67 1.48
CA THR A 99 -9.20 -1.52 2.05
C THR A 99 -10.08 -0.83 1.01
N SER A 100 -9.56 -0.56 -0.17
CA SER A 100 -10.21 0.29 -1.20
C SER A 100 -11.44 -0.33 -1.87
N GLY A 101 -11.67 -1.65 -1.73
CA GLY A 101 -12.86 -2.32 -2.26
C GLY A 101 -12.58 -3.52 -3.18
N GLY A 102 -11.36 -4.07 -3.13
CA GLY A 102 -10.96 -5.26 -3.87
C GLY A 102 -10.48 -4.98 -5.29
N ILE A 103 -10.19 -6.04 -6.05
CA ILE A 103 -9.52 -5.97 -7.37
C ILE A 103 -10.23 -5.02 -8.33
N LEU A 104 -11.56 -5.16 -8.46
CA LEU A 104 -12.33 -4.36 -9.42
C LEU A 104 -12.34 -2.88 -9.06
N GLU A 105 -12.53 -2.56 -7.80
CA GLU A 105 -12.59 -1.16 -7.36
C GLU A 105 -11.21 -0.51 -7.44
N THR A 106 -10.14 -1.20 -7.02
CA THR A 106 -8.77 -0.70 -7.13
C THR A 106 -8.37 -0.47 -8.60
N LYS A 107 -8.78 -1.37 -9.51
CA LYS A 107 -8.59 -1.16 -10.95
C LYS A 107 -9.31 0.11 -11.45
N LYS A 108 -10.56 0.32 -11.02
CA LYS A 108 -11.32 1.55 -11.35
C LYS A 108 -10.68 2.81 -10.78
N ILE A 109 -10.07 2.71 -9.59
CA ILE A 109 -9.29 3.82 -9.01
C ILE A 109 -8.13 4.16 -9.96
N GLY A 110 -7.31 3.17 -10.34
CA GLY A 110 -6.19 3.37 -11.26
C GLY A 110 -6.62 4.05 -12.56
N ASP A 111 -7.67 3.51 -13.23
CA ASP A 111 -8.18 4.08 -14.48
C ASP A 111 -8.69 5.52 -14.30
N ALA A 112 -9.40 5.80 -13.20
CA ALA A 112 -9.96 7.13 -12.97
C ALA A 112 -8.88 8.19 -12.67
N ILE A 113 -7.87 7.86 -11.87
CA ILE A 113 -6.82 8.81 -11.52
C ILE A 113 -5.83 9.04 -12.68
N GLN A 114 -5.69 8.07 -13.58
CA GLN A 114 -4.91 8.22 -14.82
C GLN A 114 -5.42 9.37 -15.68
N GLU A 115 -6.73 9.59 -15.73
CA GLU A 115 -7.33 10.72 -16.48
C GLU A 115 -6.83 12.08 -16.01
N TYR A 116 -6.33 12.17 -14.77
CA TYR A 116 -5.74 13.37 -14.18
C TYR A 116 -4.20 13.36 -14.17
N GLY A 117 -3.57 12.35 -14.78
CA GLY A 117 -2.11 12.22 -14.85
C GLY A 117 -1.46 11.80 -13.53
N VAL A 118 -2.20 11.22 -12.59
CA VAL A 118 -1.70 10.78 -11.28
C VAL A 118 -1.28 9.32 -11.37
N ALA A 119 -0.09 9.00 -10.83
CA ALA A 119 0.42 7.63 -10.74
C ALA A 119 -0.23 6.87 -9.57
N MET A 120 -0.29 5.54 -9.70
CA MET A 120 -0.76 4.64 -8.65
C MET A 120 0.40 3.80 -8.12
N ALA A 121 0.84 4.06 -6.90
CA ALA A 121 1.57 3.10 -6.08
C ALA A 121 0.55 2.29 -5.27
N MET A 122 0.77 0.99 -5.08
CA MET A 122 -0.19 0.18 -4.32
C MET A 122 0.36 -0.13 -2.94
N HIS A 123 -0.39 0.27 -1.90
CA HIS A 123 -0.13 -0.15 -0.52
C HIS A 123 -0.34 -1.65 -0.38
N PHE A 124 0.53 -2.29 0.38
CA PHE A 124 0.36 -3.70 0.68
C PHE A 124 1.03 -4.09 2.00
N ALA A 125 0.21 -4.51 2.96
CA ALA A 125 0.61 -5.17 4.19
C ALA A 125 -0.29 -6.39 4.41
N GLY A 126 0.14 -7.59 3.97
CA GLY A 126 -0.75 -8.74 4.05
C GLY A 126 -0.12 -10.08 3.67
N THR A 127 -0.99 -11.05 3.44
CA THR A 127 -0.62 -12.42 3.07
C THR A 127 -0.29 -12.55 1.58
N PRO A 128 0.38 -13.64 1.15
CA PRO A 128 0.63 -13.90 -0.27
C PRO A 128 -0.64 -13.95 -1.13
N ILE A 129 -1.80 -14.31 -0.57
CA ILE A 129 -3.08 -14.28 -1.29
C ILE A 129 -3.44 -12.85 -1.67
N SER A 130 -3.38 -11.92 -0.71
CA SER A 130 -3.63 -10.51 -0.97
C SER A 130 -2.57 -9.92 -1.92
N CYS A 131 -1.31 -10.34 -1.78
CA CYS A 131 -0.23 -9.96 -2.69
C CYS A 131 -0.56 -10.33 -4.14
N MET A 132 -1.00 -11.56 -4.41
CA MET A 132 -1.36 -11.99 -5.76
C MET A 132 -2.55 -11.22 -6.32
N ALA A 133 -3.52 -10.86 -5.50
CA ALA A 133 -4.62 -9.98 -5.92
C ALA A 133 -4.09 -8.60 -6.36
N ASN A 134 -3.18 -8.00 -5.59
CA ASN A 134 -2.48 -6.77 -5.96
C ASN A 134 -1.67 -6.92 -7.25
N VAL A 135 -0.92 -8.01 -7.40
CA VAL A 135 -0.12 -8.29 -8.61
C VAL A 135 -0.97 -8.31 -9.88
N HIS A 136 -2.14 -8.99 -9.84
CA HIS A 136 -3.05 -9.00 -10.98
C HIS A 136 -3.68 -7.64 -11.26
N CYS A 137 -4.04 -6.89 -10.23
CA CYS A 137 -4.56 -5.53 -10.38
C CYS A 137 -3.49 -4.61 -10.97
N ALA A 138 -2.27 -4.63 -10.44
CA ALA A 138 -1.13 -3.86 -10.92
C ALA A 138 -0.81 -4.15 -12.38
N ALA A 139 -0.77 -5.44 -12.77
CA ALA A 139 -0.51 -5.86 -14.14
C ALA A 139 -1.57 -5.39 -15.15
N ALA A 140 -2.78 -5.07 -14.68
CA ALA A 140 -3.88 -4.57 -15.50
C ALA A 140 -4.00 -3.04 -15.49
N THR A 141 -3.16 -2.31 -14.76
CA THR A 141 -3.26 -0.87 -14.53
C THR A 141 -2.11 -0.13 -15.17
N GLU A 142 -2.38 0.74 -16.15
CA GLU A 142 -1.34 1.40 -16.96
C GLU A 142 -0.49 2.40 -16.19
N ASN A 143 -1.10 3.15 -15.26
CA ASN A 143 -0.40 4.14 -14.42
C ASN A 143 0.16 3.55 -13.12
N PHE A 144 0.31 2.22 -13.05
CA PHE A 144 0.96 1.54 -11.93
C PHE A 144 2.44 1.92 -11.85
N LEU A 145 2.88 2.29 -10.65
CA LEU A 145 4.26 2.68 -10.36
C LEU A 145 5.00 1.58 -9.60
N VAL A 146 4.49 1.17 -8.46
CA VAL A 146 5.13 0.20 -7.55
C VAL A 146 4.10 -0.47 -6.64
N LEU A 147 4.41 -1.69 -6.21
CA LEU A 147 3.69 -2.41 -5.16
C LEU A 147 4.57 -2.48 -3.91
N GLU A 148 4.06 -2.00 -2.81
CA GLU A 148 4.71 -2.09 -1.51
C GLU A 148 4.76 -3.54 -0.99
N ASN A 149 5.68 -3.84 -0.08
CA ASN A 149 5.74 -5.12 0.62
C ASN A 149 6.29 -5.00 2.03
N HIS A 150 5.45 -5.23 3.03
CA HIS A 150 5.79 -5.26 4.45
C HIS A 150 6.21 -6.65 4.97
N SER A 151 6.32 -7.65 4.10
CA SER A 151 6.48 -9.06 4.51
C SER A 151 7.92 -9.52 4.62
N VAL A 152 8.91 -8.65 4.37
CA VAL A 152 10.34 -8.99 4.34
C VAL A 152 10.87 -9.60 5.64
N ASP A 153 10.26 -9.26 6.76
CA ASP A 153 10.64 -9.74 8.10
C ASP A 153 9.91 -11.03 8.52
N VAL A 154 9.08 -11.60 7.64
CA VAL A 154 8.30 -12.80 7.92
C VAL A 154 8.88 -13.99 7.14
N PRO A 155 9.80 -14.79 7.72
CA PRO A 155 10.55 -15.78 6.99
C PRO A 155 9.71 -16.95 6.44
N TRP A 156 8.52 -17.14 6.95
CA TRP A 156 7.56 -18.18 6.52
C TRP A 156 6.47 -17.65 5.58
N TRP A 157 6.49 -16.37 5.20
CA TRP A 157 5.45 -15.73 4.40
C TRP A 157 5.20 -16.45 3.07
N ASP A 158 6.25 -16.80 2.33
CA ASP A 158 6.16 -17.53 1.08
C ASP A 158 5.51 -18.93 1.25
N SER A 159 5.65 -19.54 2.43
CA SER A 159 5.12 -20.87 2.70
C SER A 159 3.60 -20.93 2.81
N LEU A 160 2.94 -19.79 3.01
CA LEU A 160 1.49 -19.70 3.15
C LEU A 160 0.71 -20.03 1.88
N VAL A 161 1.38 -20.06 0.72
CA VAL A 161 0.76 -20.44 -0.56
C VAL A 161 1.58 -21.47 -1.31
N GLU A 162 0.90 -22.15 -2.23
CA GLU A 162 1.45 -23.09 -3.19
C GLU A 162 1.11 -22.66 -4.62
N GLY A 163 1.77 -23.28 -5.60
CA GLY A 163 1.44 -23.09 -7.01
C GLY A 163 2.23 -22.00 -7.72
N ILE A 164 3.09 -21.27 -7.00
CA ILE A 164 4.01 -20.25 -7.52
C ILE A 164 5.46 -20.61 -7.18
N GLU A 165 6.41 -20.15 -7.99
CA GLU A 165 7.84 -20.26 -7.73
C GLU A 165 8.25 -19.43 -6.51
N LYS A 166 9.21 -19.92 -5.74
CA LYS A 166 9.73 -19.27 -4.52
C LYS A 166 11.22 -18.97 -4.66
N PRO A 167 11.71 -17.83 -4.16
CA PRO A 167 10.94 -16.79 -3.46
C PRO A 167 9.95 -16.08 -4.39
N ILE A 168 8.79 -15.72 -3.87
CA ILE A 168 7.73 -15.03 -4.62
C ILE A 168 8.25 -13.70 -5.17
N ILE A 169 9.01 -12.98 -4.35
CA ILE A 169 9.68 -11.73 -4.75
C ILE A 169 11.11 -12.07 -5.12
N ASN A 170 11.48 -11.88 -6.38
CA ASN A 170 12.80 -12.17 -6.88
C ASN A 170 13.40 -10.95 -7.58
N GLY A 171 14.53 -10.44 -7.06
CA GLY A 171 15.19 -9.28 -7.61
C GLY A 171 14.32 -8.00 -7.66
N GLY A 172 13.38 -7.86 -6.73
CA GLY A 172 12.44 -6.74 -6.67
C GLY A 172 11.21 -6.88 -7.58
N PHE A 173 10.98 -8.07 -8.16
CA PHE A 173 9.87 -8.34 -9.07
C PHE A 173 9.05 -9.55 -8.64
N ILE A 174 7.77 -9.54 -9.00
CA ILE A 174 6.87 -10.69 -8.87
C ILE A 174 6.39 -11.07 -10.27
N THR A 175 6.54 -12.34 -10.65
CA THR A 175 6.01 -12.85 -11.92
C THR A 175 4.50 -13.01 -11.82
N VAL A 176 3.76 -12.40 -12.73
CA VAL A 176 2.29 -12.50 -12.79
C VAL A 176 1.89 -13.95 -13.13
N PRO A 177 1.18 -14.66 -12.24
CA PRO A 177 0.75 -16.02 -12.50
C PRO A 177 -0.20 -16.11 -13.70
N GLN A 178 -0.04 -17.18 -14.51
CA GLN A 178 -0.89 -17.45 -15.67
C GLN A 178 -1.97 -18.52 -15.44
N LYS A 179 -2.01 -19.08 -14.23
CA LYS A 179 -3.03 -20.08 -13.84
C LYS A 179 -4.37 -19.40 -13.53
N PRO A 180 -5.50 -20.10 -13.62
CA PRO A 180 -6.81 -19.56 -13.26
C PRO A 180 -6.87 -19.03 -11.81
N GLY A 181 -7.73 -18.05 -11.58
CA GLY A 181 -7.88 -17.36 -10.29
C GLY A 181 -6.67 -16.48 -9.99
N LEU A 182 -6.22 -16.46 -8.75
CA LEU A 182 -5.00 -15.74 -8.34
C LEU A 182 -3.70 -16.47 -8.72
N GLY A 183 -3.81 -17.68 -9.29
CA GLY A 183 -2.67 -18.50 -9.69
C GLY A 183 -1.96 -19.20 -8.54
N VAL A 184 -2.45 -19.06 -7.32
CA VAL A 184 -1.93 -19.68 -6.09
C VAL A 184 -3.05 -20.38 -5.32
N THR A 185 -2.66 -21.31 -4.44
CA THR A 185 -3.57 -21.99 -3.50
C THR A 185 -3.05 -21.79 -2.09
N LEU A 186 -3.94 -21.62 -1.12
CA LEU A 186 -3.56 -21.51 0.28
C LEU A 186 -2.94 -22.82 0.76
N ASN A 187 -1.84 -22.74 1.49
CA ASN A 187 -1.21 -23.86 2.17
C ASN A 187 -1.77 -23.96 3.60
N ASP A 188 -2.83 -24.73 3.78
CA ASP A 188 -3.54 -24.86 5.05
C ASP A 188 -2.65 -25.31 6.19
N GLU A 189 -1.71 -26.23 5.92
CA GLU A 189 -0.80 -26.74 6.95
C GLU A 189 0.17 -25.64 7.44
N ALA A 190 0.71 -24.84 6.53
CA ALA A 190 1.55 -23.71 6.91
C ALA A 190 0.74 -22.64 7.66
N VAL A 191 -0.48 -22.35 7.23
CA VAL A 191 -1.36 -21.41 7.93
C VAL A 191 -1.65 -21.87 9.35
N LYS A 192 -2.00 -23.16 9.55
CA LYS A 192 -2.27 -23.72 10.89
C LYS A 192 -1.08 -23.60 11.85
N GLN A 193 0.15 -23.71 11.32
CA GLN A 193 1.37 -23.57 12.12
C GLN A 193 1.62 -22.15 12.61
N HIS A 194 1.03 -21.14 11.95
CA HIS A 194 1.26 -19.72 12.22
C HIS A 194 0.01 -18.96 12.70
N LEU A 195 -1.02 -19.68 13.14
CA LEU A 195 -2.21 -19.08 13.72
C LEU A 195 -1.85 -18.34 15.02
N ARG A 196 -2.36 -17.12 15.16
CA ARG A 196 -2.27 -16.38 16.42
C ARG A 196 -2.99 -17.10 17.56
N GLU A 197 -4.15 -17.69 17.25
CA GLU A 197 -4.97 -18.46 18.19
C GLU A 197 -5.12 -19.90 17.66
N PRO A 198 -4.53 -20.91 18.32
CA PRO A 198 -4.65 -22.31 17.90
C PRO A 198 -6.12 -22.75 17.82
N GLY A 199 -6.45 -23.50 16.76
CA GLY A 199 -7.79 -24.02 16.54
C GLY A 199 -8.77 -23.08 15.86
N PHE A 200 -8.36 -21.85 15.53
CA PHE A 200 -9.21 -20.85 14.89
C PHE A 200 -9.16 -20.90 13.34
N PHE A 201 -9.08 -22.09 12.77
CA PHE A 201 -9.00 -22.26 11.32
C PHE A 201 -10.34 -22.61 10.66
N GLU A 202 -11.18 -23.35 11.36
CA GLU A 202 -12.48 -23.79 10.83
C GLU A 202 -13.63 -23.03 11.49
N PRO A 203 -14.62 -22.58 10.70
CA PRO A 203 -15.82 -21.98 11.27
C PRO A 203 -16.54 -22.98 12.14
N THR A 204 -16.90 -22.58 13.35
CA THR A 204 -17.70 -23.38 14.27
C THR A 204 -19.17 -22.94 14.23
N PRO A 205 -20.13 -23.79 14.67
CA PRO A 205 -21.52 -23.37 14.78
C PRO A 205 -21.75 -22.15 15.68
N GLU A 206 -20.90 -21.95 16.68
CA GLU A 206 -20.90 -20.78 17.55
C GLU A 206 -20.49 -19.54 16.77
N TRP A 207 -19.50 -19.65 15.90
CA TRP A 207 -19.03 -18.59 15.04
C TRP A 207 -20.13 -18.03 14.14
N ASP A 208 -20.90 -18.89 13.51
CA ASP A 208 -22.00 -18.48 12.64
C ASP A 208 -23.19 -17.90 13.42
N LYS A 209 -23.44 -18.38 14.64
CA LYS A 209 -24.56 -17.93 15.46
C LYS A 209 -24.29 -16.66 16.25
N GLU A 210 -23.10 -16.53 16.81
CA GLU A 210 -22.79 -15.49 17.79
C GLU A 210 -22.00 -14.32 17.21
N ARG A 211 -21.25 -14.52 16.12
CA ARG A 211 -20.31 -13.52 15.61
C ARG A 211 -20.44 -13.18 14.13
N SER A 212 -21.35 -13.81 13.41
CA SER A 212 -21.48 -13.52 11.98
C SER A 212 -21.97 -12.09 11.69
N HIS A 213 -22.71 -11.47 12.60
CA HIS A 213 -23.16 -10.08 12.42
C HIS A 213 -22.16 -9.06 12.95
N ASP A 214 -21.32 -9.40 13.89
CA ASP A 214 -20.31 -8.48 14.44
C ASP A 214 -19.24 -8.14 13.40
N ARG A 215 -19.11 -8.97 12.38
CA ARG A 215 -18.14 -8.79 11.29
C ARG A 215 -18.57 -7.89 10.17
N LEU A 216 -19.84 -7.61 10.06
CA LEU A 216 -20.34 -6.68 9.05
C LEU A 216 -19.98 -5.23 9.36
N TRP A 217 -19.39 -4.97 10.54
CA TRP A 217 -19.17 -3.62 11.02
C TRP A 217 -17.79 -3.39 11.66
N SER A 218 -16.88 -4.35 11.60
CA SER A 218 -15.51 -4.21 12.12
C SER A 218 -14.51 -4.03 10.99
#